data_322ebcde8c31cd5233bafde5194ba9fc
#
_entry.id   322ebcde8c31cd5233bafde5194ba9fc
#
_cell.length_a   1.000
_cell.length_b   1.000
_cell.length_c   1.000
_cell.angle_alpha   90.00
_cell.angle_beta   90.00
_cell.angle_gamma   90.00
#
_symmetry.space_group_name_H-M   'P 1'
#
loop_
_entity.id
_entity.type
_entity.pdbx_description
1 polymer ?
#
loop_
_entity_poly.entity_id
_entity_poly.type
_entity_poly.pdbx_seq_one_letter_code
_entity_poly.pdbx_strand_id
1 'polypeptide(L)'
;HSYRGVFGSHVAVVLRRLARIAAHYGAAPRFIGASATSASPQESFAKLIGCPPEDVTAVTEDTSPHGSRTVVLWEPEQSPGGSDNGAPRRRTVTAEASDMLTDLVLRQVRTIAFIRSRRGAETIAQAAHRQLEEVDPSLGHRVAAYRSGFLPEERRELEQQLRDGRLLGVVSTSALE
;
A
#
# COMPACT_ATOMS: atom_id res chain seq x y z
N HIS A 1 -3.46 5.77 10.85
CA HIS A 1 -3.87 5.70 9.43
C HIS A 1 -4.96 4.65 9.17
N SER A 2 -5.01 3.55 9.93
CA SER A 2 -6.06 2.51 9.78
C SER A 2 -7.44 2.97 10.24
N TYR A 3 -7.52 3.93 11.14
CA TYR A 3 -8.79 4.43 11.68
C TYR A 3 -9.33 5.61 10.88
N ARG A 4 -9.80 5.34 9.65
CA ARG A 4 -10.37 6.34 8.74
C ARG A 4 -11.86 6.11 8.50
N GLY A 5 -12.57 7.16 8.07
CA GLY A 5 -13.97 7.10 7.69
C GLY A 5 -14.89 6.61 8.82
N VAL A 6 -15.91 5.86 8.46
CA VAL A 6 -16.93 5.36 9.40
C VAL A 6 -16.31 4.48 10.49
N PHE A 7 -15.38 3.60 10.13
CA PHE A 7 -14.69 2.74 11.09
C PHE A 7 -13.92 3.56 12.14
N GLY A 8 -13.17 4.57 11.71
CA GLY A 8 -12.46 5.48 12.62
C GLY A 8 -13.40 6.24 13.54
N SER A 9 -14.57 6.65 13.06
CA SER A 9 -15.59 7.30 13.88
C SER A 9 -16.11 6.38 14.98
N HIS A 10 -16.36 5.11 14.69
CA HIS A 10 -16.77 4.13 15.70
C HIS A 10 -15.69 3.90 16.74
N VAL A 11 -14.42 3.75 16.33
CA VAL A 11 -13.28 3.61 17.24
C VAL A 11 -13.17 4.84 18.16
N ALA A 12 -13.30 6.04 17.60
CA ALA A 12 -13.28 7.28 18.39
C ALA A 12 -14.36 7.30 19.50
N VAL A 13 -15.58 6.86 19.18
CA VAL A 13 -16.66 6.76 20.19
C VAL A 13 -16.30 5.76 21.28
N VAL A 14 -15.74 4.60 20.93
CA VAL A 14 -15.31 3.57 21.90
C VAL A 14 -14.22 4.12 22.82
N LEU A 15 -13.19 4.78 22.28
CA LEU A 15 -12.10 5.35 23.07
C LEU A 15 -12.59 6.45 24.04
N ARG A 16 -13.50 7.32 23.58
CA ARG A 16 -14.10 8.35 24.44
C ARG A 16 -14.96 7.75 25.56
N ARG A 17 -15.68 6.67 25.27
CA ARG A 17 -16.42 5.93 26.31
C ARG A 17 -15.47 5.30 27.33
N LEU A 18 -14.39 4.69 26.87
CA LEU A 18 -13.35 4.13 27.73
C LEU A 18 -12.76 5.20 28.64
N ALA A 19 -12.40 6.37 28.11
CA ALA A 19 -11.87 7.48 28.89
C ALA A 19 -12.86 7.94 29.98
N ARG A 20 -14.17 8.05 29.66
CA ARG A 20 -15.20 8.40 30.65
C ARG A 20 -15.36 7.35 31.74
N ILE A 21 -15.33 6.07 31.39
CA ILE A 21 -15.41 4.97 32.37
C ILE A 21 -14.19 5.01 33.28
N ALA A 22 -13.00 5.17 32.71
CA ALA A 22 -11.77 5.28 33.49
C ALA A 22 -11.83 6.46 34.49
N ALA A 23 -12.28 7.62 34.03
CA ALA A 23 -12.45 8.80 34.89
C ALA A 23 -13.45 8.57 35.99
N HIS A 24 -14.56 7.85 35.75
CA HIS A 24 -15.53 7.47 36.77
C HIS A 24 -14.88 6.64 37.89
N TYR A 25 -13.92 5.80 37.59
CA TYR A 25 -13.14 5.01 38.54
C TYR A 25 -11.86 5.72 39.03
N GLY A 26 -11.71 7.01 38.79
CA GLY A 26 -10.58 7.81 39.24
C GLY A 26 -9.28 7.57 38.47
N ALA A 27 -9.35 6.95 37.29
CA ALA A 27 -8.20 6.70 36.44
C ALA A 27 -8.13 7.70 35.27
N ALA A 28 -6.91 8.13 34.91
CA ALA A 28 -6.63 9.00 33.77
C ALA A 28 -5.68 8.29 32.81
N PRO A 29 -6.19 7.48 31.86
CA PRO A 29 -5.35 6.72 30.94
C PRO A 29 -4.62 7.65 29.98
N ARG A 30 -3.34 7.36 29.72
CA ARG A 30 -2.58 8.00 28.65
C ARG A 30 -2.74 7.18 27.37
N PHE A 31 -3.06 7.87 26.28
CA PHE A 31 -3.16 7.24 24.97
C PHE A 31 -1.85 7.43 24.20
N ILE A 32 -1.34 6.35 23.64
CA ILE A 32 -0.16 6.36 22.78
C ILE A 32 -0.60 5.79 21.42
N GLY A 33 -0.35 6.53 20.35
CA GLY A 33 -0.64 6.11 18.97
C GLY A 33 0.63 5.96 18.16
N ALA A 34 0.68 4.94 17.31
CA ALA A 34 1.71 4.77 16.30
C ALA A 34 1.07 4.67 14.92
N SER A 35 1.71 5.30 13.94
CA SER A 35 1.21 5.30 12.56
C SER A 35 2.39 5.38 11.59
N ALA A 36 2.24 4.77 10.40
CA ALA A 36 3.28 4.84 9.37
C ALA A 36 3.40 6.25 8.79
N THR A 37 2.29 6.80 8.28
CA THR A 37 2.24 8.15 7.70
C THR A 37 0.92 8.82 8.00
N SER A 38 0.98 10.09 8.37
CA SER A 38 -0.19 10.95 8.55
C SER A 38 0.20 12.38 8.22
N ALA A 39 -0.61 13.08 7.43
CA ALA A 39 -0.34 14.47 7.08
C ALA A 39 -0.45 15.41 8.31
N SER A 40 -1.36 15.11 9.24
CA SER A 40 -1.58 15.88 10.48
C SER A 40 -1.76 14.92 11.64
N PRO A 41 -0.66 14.27 12.14
CA PRO A 41 -0.77 13.22 13.14
C PRO A 41 -1.36 13.72 14.46
N GLN A 42 -0.96 14.90 14.90
CA GLN A 42 -1.43 15.55 16.13
C GLN A 42 -2.96 15.77 16.10
N GLU A 43 -3.46 16.43 15.07
CA GLU A 43 -4.90 16.69 14.93
C GLU A 43 -5.71 15.40 14.75
N SER A 44 -5.19 14.47 13.95
CA SER A 44 -5.88 13.21 13.67
C SER A 44 -6.02 12.36 14.93
N PHE A 45 -4.96 12.30 15.74
CA PHE A 45 -4.98 11.56 16.98
C PHE A 45 -5.85 12.24 18.04
N ALA A 46 -5.76 13.57 18.16
CA ALA A 46 -6.62 14.35 19.05
C ALA A 46 -8.12 14.13 18.75
N LYS A 47 -8.51 14.17 17.47
CA LYS A 47 -9.89 13.85 17.03
C LYS A 47 -10.28 12.41 17.39
N LEU A 48 -9.37 11.46 17.28
CA LEU A 48 -9.64 10.05 17.58
C LEU A 48 -9.93 9.82 19.07
N ILE A 49 -9.11 10.37 19.96
CA ILE A 49 -9.26 10.20 21.41
C ILE A 49 -10.18 11.22 22.07
N GLY A 50 -10.47 12.34 21.40
CA GLY A 50 -11.39 13.38 21.86
C GLY A 50 -10.80 14.37 22.87
N CYS A 51 -9.56 14.79 22.63
CA CYS A 51 -8.88 15.86 23.37
C CYS A 51 -8.55 17.05 22.44
N PRO A 52 -8.14 18.21 23.00
CA PRO A 52 -7.55 19.29 22.24
C PRO A 52 -6.26 18.87 21.55
N PRO A 53 -5.94 19.36 20.33
CA PRO A 53 -4.69 19.03 19.64
C PRO A 53 -3.42 19.42 20.44
N GLU A 54 -3.47 20.48 21.21
CA GLU A 54 -2.37 20.95 22.07
C GLU A 54 -1.98 19.96 23.17
N ASP A 55 -2.89 19.06 23.55
CA ASP A 55 -2.62 18.00 24.54
C ASP A 55 -1.90 16.79 23.91
N VAL A 56 -1.69 16.79 22.60
CA VAL A 56 -1.02 15.72 21.87
C VAL A 56 0.39 16.11 21.48
N THR A 57 1.37 15.38 21.96
CA THR A 57 2.75 15.49 21.48
C THR A 57 2.96 14.54 20.31
N ALA A 58 3.23 15.08 19.12
CA ALA A 58 3.55 14.29 17.95
C ALA A 58 5.07 14.22 17.74
N VAL A 59 5.61 13.01 17.65
CA VAL A 59 7.01 12.74 17.28
C VAL A 59 7.01 12.38 15.80
N THR A 60 7.47 13.29 14.96
CA THR A 60 7.39 13.17 13.48
C THR A 60 8.76 13.10 12.81
N GLU A 61 9.82 13.35 13.55
CA GLU A 61 11.17 13.22 13.02
C GLU A 61 11.58 11.77 12.94
N ASP A 62 11.78 11.30 11.70
CA ASP A 62 12.31 9.97 11.44
C ASP A 62 13.85 10.04 11.45
N THR A 63 14.44 9.52 12.52
CA THR A 63 15.90 9.44 12.69
C THR A 63 16.48 8.13 12.18
N SER A 64 15.67 7.23 11.62
CA SER A 64 16.16 5.99 11.05
C SER A 64 16.99 6.23 9.78
N PRO A 65 18.06 5.47 9.54
CA PRO A 65 18.83 5.60 8.32
C PRO A 65 17.99 5.18 7.12
N HIS A 66 17.93 6.04 6.11
CA HIS A 66 17.22 5.77 4.86
C HIS A 66 18.03 6.26 3.67
N GLY A 67 17.92 5.56 2.54
CA GLY A 67 18.53 5.94 1.28
C GLY A 67 17.78 7.08 0.57
N SER A 68 18.35 7.56 -0.53
CA SER A 68 17.68 8.52 -1.40
C SER A 68 16.38 7.92 -1.99
N ARG A 69 15.38 8.77 -2.16
CA ARG A 69 14.10 8.41 -2.80
C ARG A 69 13.89 9.30 -4.01
N THR A 70 13.52 8.70 -5.13
CA THR A 70 13.08 9.42 -6.32
C THR A 70 11.59 9.17 -6.50
N VAL A 71 10.81 10.25 -6.58
CA VAL A 71 9.37 10.18 -6.87
C VAL A 71 9.16 10.58 -8.32
N VAL A 72 8.52 9.70 -9.10
CA VAL A 72 8.23 9.92 -10.52
C VAL A 72 6.71 9.92 -10.71
N LEU A 73 6.18 10.99 -11.28
CA LEU A 73 4.81 11.04 -11.77
C LEU A 73 4.79 10.55 -13.21
N TRP A 74 4.26 9.35 -13.41
CA TRP A 74 4.25 8.71 -14.72
C TRP A 74 2.94 8.96 -15.47
N GLU A 75 3.04 9.49 -16.68
CA GLU A 75 1.91 9.66 -17.58
C GLU A 75 2.08 8.73 -18.79
N PRO A 76 1.18 7.74 -18.98
CA PRO A 76 1.25 6.83 -20.11
C PRO A 76 1.15 7.54 -21.46
N GLU A 77 1.89 7.07 -22.44
CA GLU A 77 1.84 7.59 -23.80
C GLU A 77 0.44 7.45 -24.44
N GLN A 78 0.13 8.35 -25.34
CA GLN A 78 -1.08 8.25 -26.15
C GLN A 78 -0.90 7.16 -27.20
N SER A 79 -1.84 6.23 -27.26
CA SER A 79 -1.81 5.18 -28.29
C SER A 79 -1.99 5.81 -29.67
N PRO A 80 -1.15 5.47 -30.66
CA PRO A 80 -1.37 5.85 -32.05
C PRO A 80 -2.66 5.15 -32.54
N GLY A 81 -3.65 5.92 -32.91
CA GLY A 81 -4.99 5.46 -33.27
C GLY A 81 -6.01 5.91 -32.25
N GLY A 82 -6.57 7.10 -32.48
CA GLY A 82 -7.66 7.66 -31.66
C GLY A 82 -8.88 6.73 -31.63
N SER A 83 -9.76 6.96 -30.67
CA SER A 83 -11.10 6.37 -30.67
C SER A 83 -11.86 6.78 -31.93
N ASP A 84 -12.93 6.07 -32.28
CA ASP A 84 -13.84 6.41 -33.41
C ASP A 84 -14.34 7.86 -33.37
N ASN A 85 -14.21 8.55 -32.25
CA ASN A 85 -14.56 9.97 -32.06
C ASN A 85 -13.36 10.95 -32.05
N GLY A 86 -12.16 10.52 -32.48
CA GLY A 86 -10.96 11.36 -32.53
C GLY A 86 -10.32 11.76 -31.21
N ALA A 87 -10.81 11.26 -30.08
CA ALA A 87 -10.20 11.54 -28.78
C ALA A 87 -8.92 10.72 -28.59
N PRO A 88 -7.84 11.30 -28.03
CA PRO A 88 -6.62 10.56 -27.78
C PRO A 88 -6.88 9.45 -26.75
N ARG A 89 -6.50 8.22 -27.09
CA ARG A 89 -6.64 7.06 -26.21
C ARG A 89 -5.30 6.76 -25.55
N ARG A 90 -5.27 6.79 -24.22
CA ARG A 90 -4.09 6.39 -23.46
C ARG A 90 -4.09 4.89 -23.18
N ARG A 91 -2.94 4.31 -23.02
CA ARG A 91 -2.80 2.93 -22.55
C ARG A 91 -3.46 2.79 -21.17
N THR A 92 -4.03 1.64 -20.91
CA THR A 92 -4.65 1.40 -19.60
C THR A 92 -3.58 1.33 -18.49
N VAL A 93 -3.93 1.81 -17.30
CA VAL A 93 -3.03 1.74 -16.13
C VAL A 93 -2.56 0.31 -15.85
N THR A 94 -3.44 -0.68 -16.09
CA THR A 94 -3.12 -2.10 -15.90
C THR A 94 -2.05 -2.58 -16.88
N ALA A 95 -2.18 -2.24 -18.17
CA ALA A 95 -1.19 -2.61 -19.18
C ALA A 95 0.16 -1.93 -18.91
N GLU A 96 0.13 -0.64 -18.61
CA GLU A 96 1.34 0.13 -18.29
C GLU A 96 2.06 -0.42 -17.05
N ALA A 97 1.33 -0.68 -15.98
CA ALA A 97 1.89 -1.25 -14.76
C ALA A 97 2.46 -2.65 -14.98
N SER A 98 1.84 -3.45 -15.86
CA SER A 98 2.35 -4.79 -16.23
C SER A 98 3.68 -4.70 -16.94
N ASP A 99 3.79 -3.83 -17.94
CA ASP A 99 5.01 -3.65 -18.72
C ASP A 99 6.15 -3.09 -17.85
N MET A 100 5.85 -2.07 -17.02
CA MET A 100 6.85 -1.52 -16.08
C MET A 100 7.32 -2.58 -15.08
N LEU A 101 6.43 -3.41 -14.55
CA LEU A 101 6.79 -4.49 -13.65
C LEU A 101 7.69 -5.50 -14.34
N THR A 102 7.35 -5.90 -15.56
CA THR A 102 8.14 -6.81 -16.38
C THR A 102 9.55 -6.26 -16.63
N ASP A 103 9.66 -5.01 -17.09
CA ASP A 103 10.94 -4.36 -17.35
C ASP A 103 11.82 -4.28 -16.09
N LEU A 104 11.25 -3.94 -14.94
CA LEU A 104 11.99 -3.85 -13.69
C LEU A 104 12.45 -5.21 -13.20
N VAL A 105 11.63 -6.25 -13.34
CA VAL A 105 12.00 -7.64 -12.98
C VAL A 105 13.10 -8.16 -13.91
N LEU A 106 13.03 -7.89 -15.20
CA LEU A 106 14.11 -8.23 -16.14
C LEU A 106 15.46 -7.60 -15.77
N ARG A 107 15.42 -6.39 -15.20
CA ARG A 107 16.59 -5.68 -14.66
C ARG A 107 16.96 -6.12 -13.23
N GLN A 108 16.36 -7.18 -12.71
CA GLN A 108 16.58 -7.70 -11.36
C GLN A 108 16.26 -6.68 -10.24
N VAL A 109 15.36 -5.73 -10.49
CA VAL A 109 14.93 -4.74 -9.52
C VAL A 109 13.75 -5.27 -8.73
N ARG A 110 13.86 -5.29 -7.39
CA ARG A 110 12.72 -5.65 -6.52
C ARG A 110 11.64 -4.59 -6.63
N THR A 111 10.44 -5.01 -7.01
CA THR A 111 9.35 -4.10 -7.36
C THR A 111 8.06 -4.50 -6.68
N ILE A 112 7.37 -3.53 -6.10
CA ILE A 112 6.01 -3.70 -5.59
C ILE A 112 5.09 -2.77 -6.38
N ALA A 113 4.05 -3.34 -6.99
CA ALA A 113 3.01 -2.59 -7.68
C ALA A 113 1.72 -2.61 -6.85
N PHE A 114 1.14 -1.43 -6.60
CA PHE A 114 -0.12 -1.31 -5.88
C PHE A 114 -1.27 -0.99 -6.82
N ILE A 115 -2.38 -1.71 -6.65
CA ILE A 115 -3.61 -1.48 -7.40
C ILE A 115 -4.83 -1.58 -6.47
N ARG A 116 -5.91 -0.88 -6.81
CA ARG A 116 -7.10 -0.79 -5.95
C ARG A 116 -7.92 -2.08 -5.84
N SER A 117 -7.85 -2.97 -6.83
CA SER A 117 -8.69 -4.16 -6.86
C SER A 117 -7.88 -5.47 -6.83
N ARG A 118 -8.41 -6.47 -6.12
CA ARG A 118 -7.81 -7.83 -6.07
C ARG A 118 -7.69 -8.45 -7.47
N ARG A 119 -8.74 -8.32 -8.28
CA ARG A 119 -8.74 -8.80 -9.67
C ARG A 119 -7.67 -8.10 -10.51
N GLY A 120 -7.50 -6.78 -10.32
CA GLY A 120 -6.44 -6.03 -10.99
C GLY A 120 -5.04 -6.52 -10.60
N ALA A 121 -4.81 -6.84 -9.33
CA ALA A 121 -3.54 -7.38 -8.87
C ALA A 121 -3.21 -8.72 -9.55
N GLU A 122 -4.19 -9.61 -9.64
CA GLU A 122 -4.03 -10.89 -10.35
C GLU A 122 -3.80 -10.68 -11.86
N THR A 123 -4.57 -9.77 -12.48
CA THR A 123 -4.43 -9.48 -13.93
C THR A 123 -3.03 -8.94 -14.26
N ILE A 124 -2.49 -8.02 -13.47
CA ILE A 124 -1.14 -7.47 -13.68
C ILE A 124 -0.10 -8.57 -13.46
N ALA A 125 -0.20 -9.31 -12.35
CA ALA A 125 0.77 -10.38 -12.06
C ALA A 125 0.78 -11.47 -13.14
N GLN A 126 -0.39 -11.90 -13.62
CA GLN A 126 -0.50 -12.88 -14.71
C GLN A 126 0.03 -12.36 -16.05
N ALA A 127 -0.21 -11.08 -16.36
CA ALA A 127 0.30 -10.49 -17.59
C ALA A 127 1.84 -10.39 -17.54
N ALA A 128 2.40 -9.89 -16.43
CA ALA A 128 3.85 -9.84 -16.23
C ALA A 128 4.49 -11.23 -16.24
N HIS A 129 3.85 -12.23 -15.61
CA HIS A 129 4.30 -13.63 -15.64
C HIS A 129 4.45 -14.14 -17.08
N ARG A 130 3.41 -13.97 -17.92
CA ARG A 130 3.46 -14.38 -19.33
C ARG A 130 4.53 -13.65 -20.13
N GLN A 131 4.63 -12.34 -19.96
CA GLN A 131 5.65 -11.53 -20.63
C GLN A 131 7.08 -11.95 -20.24
N LEU A 132 7.30 -12.28 -18.97
CA LEU A 132 8.58 -12.79 -18.48
C LEU A 132 8.89 -14.18 -19.03
N GLU A 133 7.90 -15.09 -19.08
CA GLU A 133 8.09 -16.43 -19.65
C GLU A 133 8.40 -16.42 -21.14
N GLU A 134 7.90 -15.44 -21.90
CA GLU A 134 8.23 -15.25 -23.31
C GLU A 134 9.70 -14.87 -23.50
N VAL A 135 10.32 -14.18 -22.52
CA VAL A 135 11.74 -13.80 -22.57
C VAL A 135 12.62 -14.90 -21.97
N ASP A 136 12.28 -15.39 -20.79
CA ASP A 136 12.98 -16.46 -20.10
C ASP A 136 11.98 -17.23 -19.21
N PRO A 137 11.71 -18.52 -19.50
CA PRO A 137 10.81 -19.36 -18.72
C PRO A 137 11.16 -19.44 -17.22
N SER A 138 12.42 -19.18 -16.84
CA SER A 138 12.86 -19.17 -15.45
C SER A 138 12.43 -17.93 -14.67
N LEU A 139 11.93 -16.89 -15.34
CA LEU A 139 11.58 -15.62 -14.70
C LEU A 139 10.09 -15.49 -14.36
N GLY A 140 9.21 -16.24 -15.00
CA GLY A 140 7.77 -16.14 -14.78
C GLY A 140 7.39 -16.30 -13.30
N HIS A 141 7.96 -17.27 -12.63
CA HIS A 141 7.67 -17.54 -11.21
C HIS A 141 8.26 -16.50 -10.22
N ARG A 142 9.01 -15.52 -10.71
CA ARG A 142 9.57 -14.43 -9.87
C ARG A 142 8.60 -13.26 -9.65
N VAL A 143 7.37 -13.36 -10.17
CA VAL A 143 6.30 -12.39 -9.94
C VAL A 143 5.10 -13.11 -9.32
N ALA A 144 4.50 -12.48 -8.31
CA ALA A 144 3.31 -13.01 -7.65
C ALA A 144 2.29 -11.90 -7.34
N ALA A 145 1.01 -12.28 -7.27
CA ALA A 145 -0.01 -11.44 -6.66
C ALA A 145 -0.05 -11.66 -5.15
N TYR A 146 -0.19 -10.58 -4.38
CA TYR A 146 -0.37 -10.61 -2.92
C TYR A 146 -1.73 -10.02 -2.55
N ARG A 147 -2.53 -10.75 -1.80
CA ARG A 147 -3.88 -10.32 -1.41
C ARG A 147 -4.28 -10.78 -0.02
N SER A 148 -5.19 -10.05 0.59
CA SER A 148 -5.71 -10.34 1.94
C SER A 148 -6.49 -11.67 2.06
N GLY A 149 -6.88 -12.29 0.94
CA GLY A 149 -7.59 -13.57 0.92
C GLY A 149 -6.69 -14.80 1.04
N PHE A 150 -5.37 -14.64 1.02
CA PHE A 150 -4.44 -15.74 1.27
C PHE A 150 -4.40 -16.10 2.76
N LEU A 151 -4.10 -17.37 3.03
CA LEU A 151 -3.83 -17.82 4.39
C LEU A 151 -2.64 -17.07 4.98
N PRO A 152 -2.56 -16.91 6.31
CA PRO A 152 -1.41 -16.24 6.94
C PRO A 152 -0.07 -16.87 6.58
N GLU A 153 -0.03 -18.20 6.42
CA GLU A 153 1.16 -18.96 6.04
C GLU A 153 1.62 -18.62 4.62
N GLU A 154 0.67 -18.59 3.67
CA GLU A 154 0.94 -18.24 2.26
C GLU A 154 1.48 -16.81 2.15
N ARG A 155 0.93 -15.88 2.91
CA ARG A 155 1.41 -14.49 2.93
C ARG A 155 2.84 -14.39 3.46
N ARG A 156 3.14 -15.08 4.58
CA ARG A 156 4.51 -15.12 5.13
C ARG A 156 5.50 -15.73 4.16
N GLU A 157 5.10 -16.77 3.43
CA GLU A 157 5.95 -17.39 2.40
C GLU A 157 6.26 -16.40 1.27
N LEU A 158 5.27 -15.68 0.74
CA LEU A 158 5.48 -14.65 -0.29
C LEU A 158 6.38 -13.51 0.21
N GLU A 159 6.16 -13.05 1.43
CA GLU A 159 6.98 -12.02 2.05
C GLU A 159 8.43 -12.49 2.25
N GLN A 160 8.63 -13.76 2.63
CA GLN A 160 9.95 -14.35 2.75
C GLN A 160 10.64 -14.47 1.39
N GLN A 161 9.91 -14.94 0.37
CA GLN A 161 10.44 -15.05 -1.00
C GLN A 161 10.85 -13.69 -1.56
N LEU A 162 10.11 -12.61 -1.24
CA LEU A 162 10.47 -11.25 -1.62
C LEU A 162 11.74 -10.78 -0.88
N ARG A 163 11.85 -11.07 0.42
CA ARG A 163 13.06 -10.76 1.20
C ARG A 163 14.29 -11.48 0.68
N ASP A 164 14.15 -12.75 0.35
CA ASP A 164 15.26 -13.59 -0.12
C ASP A 164 15.63 -13.31 -1.58
N GLY A 165 14.82 -12.52 -2.30
CA GLY A 165 15.02 -12.23 -3.71
C GLY A 165 14.63 -13.40 -4.65
N ARG A 166 13.92 -14.41 -4.14
CA ARG A 166 13.28 -15.45 -4.97
C ARG A 166 12.13 -14.84 -5.77
N LEU A 167 11.33 -13.95 -5.16
CA LEU A 167 10.42 -13.05 -5.86
C LEU A 167 11.14 -11.70 -6.10
N LEU A 168 10.93 -11.15 -7.26
CA LEU A 168 11.38 -9.81 -7.64
C LEU A 168 10.20 -8.85 -7.79
N GLY A 169 9.04 -9.36 -8.22
CA GLY A 169 7.84 -8.57 -8.44
C GLY A 169 6.68 -9.03 -7.58
N VAL A 170 6.01 -8.10 -6.90
CA VAL A 170 4.77 -8.37 -6.18
C VAL A 170 3.74 -7.33 -6.57
N VAL A 171 2.54 -7.79 -6.93
CA VAL A 171 1.38 -6.91 -7.18
C VAL A 171 0.41 -7.06 -6.03
N SER A 172 0.11 -5.97 -5.35
CA SER A 172 -0.74 -5.97 -4.17
C SER A 172 -1.85 -4.93 -4.21
N THR A 173 -2.81 -5.11 -3.34
CA THR A 173 -3.71 -4.03 -2.90
C THR A 173 -3.15 -3.42 -1.61
N SER A 174 -3.92 -2.57 -0.92
CA SER A 174 -3.56 -2.07 0.43
C SER A 174 -3.33 -3.17 1.49
N ALA A 175 -3.36 -4.43 1.13
CA ALA A 175 -3.09 -5.56 2.03
C ALA A 175 -1.61 -5.68 2.48
N LEU A 176 -0.71 -4.96 1.82
CA LEU A 176 0.72 -4.87 2.16
C LEU A 176 1.09 -3.55 2.89
N GLU A 177 0.11 -2.68 3.15
CA GLU A 177 0.29 -1.44 3.92
C GLU A 177 0.45 -1.69 5.43
#